data_578b7455d9be9df99482cf499155965d
#
_entry.id   578b7455d9be9df99482cf499155965d
#
_cell.length_a   1.000
_cell.length_b   1.000
_cell.length_c   1.000
_cell.angle_alpha   90.00
_cell.angle_beta   90.00
_cell.angle_gamma   90.00
#
_symmetry.space_group_name_H-M   'P 1'
#
loop_
_entity.id
_entity.type
_entity.pdbx_description
1 polymer ?
#
loop_
_entity_poly.entity_id
_entity_poly.type
_entity_poly.pdbx_seq_one_letter_code
_entity_poly.pdbx_strand_id
1 'polypeptide(L)'
;MWPTNAKARAWARSAAAEMHSGFGPLRNICPMSCGVRVALHQPVPSGLLQDLQRLQTLWTEGLQRFGGPFLAGEKFTAVDAFYCPIAFRVQTYALPLSDACQAYVDTLLALPSMQAWYQDALKEPWLEPVHDADVLAFGALVQDQRAAALKPPAPSPP
;
A
#
# COMPACT_ATOMS: atom_id res chain seq x y z
N MET A 1 3.83 20.68 -1.59
CA MET A 1 2.74 19.71 -1.89
C MET A 1 2.91 19.08 -3.28
N TRP A 2 2.84 19.85 -4.39
CA TRP A 2 3.15 19.38 -5.74
C TRP A 2 4.56 19.79 -6.17
N PRO A 3 5.20 19.09 -7.13
CA PRO A 3 6.50 19.50 -7.67
C PRO A 3 6.47 20.93 -8.23
N THR A 4 7.55 21.69 -8.03
CA THR A 4 7.70 23.04 -8.61
C THR A 4 7.93 23.00 -10.12
N ASN A 5 8.65 21.98 -10.59
CA ASN A 5 8.85 21.74 -12.03
C ASN A 5 7.51 21.44 -12.72
N ALA A 6 7.17 22.15 -13.78
CA ALA A 6 5.87 22.05 -14.45
C ALA A 6 5.64 20.65 -15.09
N LYS A 7 6.68 20.04 -15.67
CA LYS A 7 6.58 18.70 -16.29
C LYS A 7 6.38 17.63 -15.22
N ALA A 8 7.14 17.68 -14.13
CA ALA A 8 6.99 16.76 -13.00
C ALA A 8 5.61 16.93 -12.33
N ARG A 9 5.13 18.17 -12.18
CA ARG A 9 3.81 18.44 -11.61
C ARG A 9 2.66 17.92 -12.47
N ALA A 10 2.74 18.08 -13.81
CA ALA A 10 1.73 17.55 -14.72
C ALA A 10 1.68 16.03 -14.64
N TRP A 11 2.82 15.38 -14.73
CA TRP A 11 2.94 13.92 -14.59
C TRP A 11 2.43 13.43 -13.23
N ALA A 12 2.84 14.07 -12.14
CA ALA A 12 2.43 13.70 -10.77
C ALA A 12 0.90 13.79 -10.57
N ARG A 13 0.24 14.80 -11.17
CA ARG A 13 -1.21 14.93 -11.11
C ARG A 13 -1.91 13.80 -11.89
N SER A 14 -1.40 13.45 -13.08
CA SER A 14 -1.93 12.33 -13.86
C SER A 14 -1.77 11.00 -13.13
N ALA A 15 -0.58 10.75 -12.56
CA ALA A 15 -0.30 9.55 -11.79
C ALA A 15 -1.18 9.44 -10.52
N ALA A 16 -1.41 10.55 -9.82
CA ALA A 16 -2.32 10.59 -8.66
C ALA A 16 -3.79 10.35 -9.07
N ALA A 17 -4.23 10.91 -10.20
CA ALA A 17 -5.57 10.67 -10.73
C ALA A 17 -5.76 9.20 -11.14
N GLU A 18 -4.76 8.58 -11.77
CA GLU A 18 -4.78 7.15 -12.09
C GLU A 18 -4.86 6.28 -10.83
N MET A 19 -4.14 6.62 -9.76
CA MET A 19 -4.25 5.91 -8.49
C MET A 19 -5.65 6.04 -7.89
N HIS A 20 -6.26 7.22 -7.98
CA HIS A 20 -7.60 7.47 -7.45
C HIS A 20 -8.68 6.65 -8.18
N SER A 21 -8.65 6.60 -9.50
CA SER A 21 -9.70 6.01 -10.34
C SER A 21 -9.40 4.59 -10.83
N GLY A 22 -8.14 4.18 -10.84
CA GLY A 22 -7.66 2.89 -11.36
C GLY A 22 -7.38 1.86 -10.28
N PHE A 23 -6.65 0.80 -10.69
CA PHE A 23 -6.16 -0.28 -9.81
C PHE A 23 -7.29 -0.98 -9.02
N GLY A 24 -8.43 -1.20 -9.67
CA GLY A 24 -9.60 -1.84 -9.06
C GLY A 24 -9.30 -3.26 -8.56
N PRO A 25 -8.75 -4.16 -9.38
CA PRO A 25 -8.34 -5.49 -8.95
C PRO A 25 -7.38 -5.47 -7.75
N LEU A 26 -6.35 -4.62 -7.77
CA LEU A 26 -5.41 -4.48 -6.66
C LEU A 26 -6.12 -4.06 -5.36
N ARG A 27 -7.03 -3.12 -5.41
CA ARG A 27 -7.74 -2.64 -4.23
C ARG A 27 -8.76 -3.64 -3.69
N ASN A 28 -9.40 -4.41 -4.57
CA ASN A 28 -10.41 -5.40 -4.19
C ASN A 28 -9.78 -6.72 -3.68
N ILE A 29 -8.69 -7.19 -4.32
CA ILE A 29 -8.03 -8.43 -3.95
C ILE A 29 -7.11 -8.23 -2.74
N CYS A 30 -6.52 -7.05 -2.62
CA CYS A 30 -5.60 -6.66 -1.57
C CYS A 30 -6.13 -5.42 -0.83
N PRO A 31 -7.22 -5.51 -0.06
CA PRO A 31 -7.68 -4.40 0.78
C PRO A 31 -6.57 -3.94 1.72
N MET A 32 -6.57 -2.64 2.06
CA MET A 32 -5.51 -2.09 2.89
C MET A 32 -5.65 -2.53 4.35
N SER A 33 -4.61 -3.12 4.89
CA SER A 33 -4.45 -3.36 6.31
C SER A 33 -3.00 -3.17 6.70
N CYS A 34 -2.73 -2.43 7.77
CA CYS A 34 -1.36 -2.19 8.23
C CYS A 34 -0.81 -3.36 9.04
N GLY A 35 -1.64 -3.95 9.89
CA GLY A 35 -1.21 -4.83 10.99
C GLY A 35 -1.18 -6.32 10.67
N VAL A 36 -1.64 -6.77 9.50
CA VAL A 36 -1.66 -8.19 9.15
C VAL A 36 -0.66 -8.53 8.05
N ARG A 37 -0.33 -9.81 7.94
CA ARG A 37 0.40 -10.41 6.82
C ARG A 37 -0.44 -11.54 6.26
N VAL A 38 -0.60 -11.55 4.94
CA VAL A 38 -1.51 -12.46 4.22
C VAL A 38 -0.76 -13.14 3.07
N ALA A 39 -0.85 -14.44 2.99
CA ALA A 39 -0.38 -15.21 1.84
C ALA A 39 -1.53 -15.36 0.84
N LEU A 40 -1.41 -14.76 -0.33
CA LEU A 40 -2.42 -14.88 -1.39
C LEU A 40 -2.54 -16.31 -1.90
N HIS A 41 -3.77 -16.76 -2.11
CA HIS A 41 -4.05 -18.04 -2.75
C HIS A 41 -3.53 -18.07 -4.20
N GLN A 42 -3.09 -19.23 -4.64
CA GLN A 42 -2.61 -19.43 -6.01
C GLN A 42 -3.65 -20.20 -6.84
N PRO A 43 -3.78 -19.92 -8.13
CA PRO A 43 -3.08 -18.86 -8.87
C PRO A 43 -3.60 -17.45 -8.54
N VAL A 44 -2.70 -16.47 -8.57
CA VAL A 44 -3.06 -15.05 -8.37
C VAL A 44 -3.95 -14.59 -9.54
N PRO A 45 -5.06 -13.89 -9.29
CA PRO A 45 -5.94 -13.41 -10.34
C PRO A 45 -5.22 -12.51 -11.38
N SER A 46 -5.48 -12.73 -12.67
CA SER A 46 -4.81 -12.01 -13.76
C SER A 46 -4.98 -10.49 -13.71
N GLY A 47 -6.13 -10.01 -13.22
CA GLY A 47 -6.37 -8.58 -13.03
C GLY A 47 -5.40 -7.94 -12.02
N LEU A 48 -5.05 -8.64 -10.94
CA LEU A 48 -4.03 -8.17 -9.99
C LEU A 48 -2.66 -8.10 -10.65
N LEU A 49 -2.28 -9.11 -11.45
CA LEU A 49 -1.00 -9.11 -12.16
C LEU A 49 -0.91 -7.94 -13.16
N GLN A 50 -1.99 -7.63 -13.87
CA GLN A 50 -2.06 -6.48 -14.78
C GLN A 50 -1.90 -5.15 -14.04
N ASP A 51 -2.58 -4.99 -12.89
CA ASP A 51 -2.45 -3.80 -12.07
C ASP A 51 -1.02 -3.65 -11.54
N LEU A 52 -0.39 -4.73 -11.06
CA LEU A 52 1.00 -4.69 -10.60
C LEU A 52 1.97 -4.33 -11.74
N GLN A 53 1.76 -4.85 -12.94
CA GLN A 53 2.57 -4.49 -14.09
C GLN A 53 2.41 -3.00 -14.44
N ARG A 54 1.18 -2.49 -14.46
CA ARG A 54 0.90 -1.06 -14.72
C ARG A 54 1.51 -0.17 -13.66
N LEU A 55 1.36 -0.52 -12.40
CA LEU A 55 1.93 0.18 -11.24
C LEU A 55 3.44 0.32 -11.37
N GLN A 56 4.13 -0.79 -11.64
CA GLN A 56 5.58 -0.81 -11.80
C GLN A 56 6.05 0.03 -13.00
N THR A 57 5.33 -0.03 -14.12
CA THR A 57 5.61 0.81 -15.29
C THR A 57 5.54 2.29 -14.94
N LEU A 58 4.47 2.70 -14.25
CA LEU A 58 4.26 4.08 -13.84
C LEU A 58 5.33 4.54 -12.84
N TRP A 59 5.63 3.74 -11.82
CA TRP A 59 6.64 4.10 -10.83
C TRP A 59 8.04 4.18 -11.44
N THR A 60 8.40 3.22 -12.28
CA THR A 60 9.68 3.23 -12.99
C THR A 60 9.83 4.47 -13.87
N GLU A 61 8.77 4.86 -14.61
CA GLU A 61 8.77 6.09 -15.38
C GLU A 61 9.06 7.32 -14.51
N GLY A 62 8.34 7.47 -13.40
CA GLY A 62 8.52 8.59 -12.49
C GLY A 62 9.93 8.66 -11.92
N LEU A 63 10.41 7.55 -11.33
CA LEU A 63 11.73 7.44 -10.73
C LEU A 63 12.86 7.73 -11.73
N GLN A 64 12.80 7.18 -12.93
CA GLN A 64 13.82 7.40 -13.96
C GLN A 64 13.79 8.82 -14.52
N ARG A 65 12.59 9.34 -14.78
CA ARG A 65 12.40 10.63 -15.45
C ARG A 65 12.75 11.81 -14.56
N PHE A 66 12.54 11.69 -13.24
CA PHE A 66 12.69 12.80 -12.31
C PHE A 66 13.80 12.59 -11.28
N GLY A 67 14.53 11.46 -11.35
CA GLY A 67 15.77 11.22 -10.60
C GLY A 67 15.60 10.68 -9.17
N GLY A 68 14.36 10.26 -8.77
CA GLY A 68 14.12 9.64 -7.45
C GLY A 68 14.69 10.41 -6.24
N PRO A 69 14.61 9.86 -5.03
CA PRO A 69 14.01 8.59 -4.64
C PRO A 69 12.49 8.59 -4.60
N PHE A 70 11.83 9.73 -4.81
CA PHE A 70 10.37 9.84 -4.90
C PHE A 70 9.92 9.94 -6.36
N LEU A 71 8.64 9.68 -6.63
CA LEU A 71 8.12 9.54 -8.00
C LEU A 71 8.27 10.81 -8.85
N ALA A 72 8.34 11.98 -8.24
CA ALA A 72 8.43 13.25 -8.96
C ALA A 72 9.72 14.03 -8.64
N GLY A 73 10.76 13.35 -8.15
CA GLY A 73 12.08 13.91 -7.87
C GLY A 73 12.60 13.62 -6.46
N GLU A 74 13.47 14.50 -5.94
CA GLU A 74 14.18 14.28 -4.68
C GLU A 74 13.31 14.43 -3.42
N LYS A 75 12.14 15.05 -3.53
CA LYS A 75 11.30 15.38 -2.37
C LYS A 75 9.97 14.65 -2.44
N PHE A 76 9.50 14.18 -1.27
CA PHE A 76 8.15 13.69 -1.09
C PHE A 76 7.11 14.73 -1.52
N THR A 77 6.15 14.33 -2.34
CA THR A 77 5.08 15.19 -2.84
C THR A 77 3.72 14.52 -2.73
N ALA A 78 2.66 15.20 -3.17
CA ALA A 78 1.31 14.68 -3.12
C ALA A 78 1.16 13.35 -3.88
N VAL A 79 1.88 13.15 -5.00
CA VAL A 79 1.78 11.87 -5.73
C VAL A 79 2.27 10.71 -4.88
N ASP A 80 3.33 10.88 -4.10
CA ASP A 80 3.84 9.84 -3.21
C ASP A 80 2.83 9.52 -2.10
N ALA A 81 2.14 10.55 -1.58
CA ALA A 81 1.08 10.37 -0.59
C ALA A 81 -0.08 9.51 -1.13
N PHE A 82 -0.45 9.66 -2.41
CA PHE A 82 -1.46 8.80 -3.04
C PHE A 82 -1.03 7.32 -3.12
N TYR A 83 0.27 7.04 -3.16
CA TYR A 83 0.81 5.68 -3.22
C TYR A 83 1.20 5.10 -1.85
N CYS A 84 1.21 5.87 -0.75
CA CYS A 84 1.44 5.35 0.60
C CYS A 84 0.53 4.15 0.97
N PRO A 85 -0.79 4.16 0.69
CA PRO A 85 -1.63 3.01 0.94
C PRO A 85 -1.23 1.76 0.13
N ILE A 86 -0.60 1.93 -1.04
CA ILE A 86 -0.09 0.80 -1.83
C ILE A 86 1.14 0.21 -1.18
N ALA A 87 2.03 1.02 -0.59
CA ALA A 87 3.19 0.52 0.15
C ALA A 87 2.77 -0.45 1.28
N PHE A 88 1.71 -0.13 2.03
CA PHE A 88 1.16 -1.06 3.02
C PHE A 88 0.57 -2.32 2.39
N ARG A 89 -0.11 -2.23 1.23
CA ARG A 89 -0.60 -3.43 0.52
C ARG A 89 0.55 -4.34 0.08
N VAL A 90 1.63 -3.77 -0.45
CA VAL A 90 2.83 -4.52 -0.80
C VAL A 90 3.38 -5.26 0.41
N GLN A 91 3.49 -4.59 1.56
CA GLN A 91 3.96 -5.20 2.81
C GLN A 91 3.00 -6.29 3.31
N THR A 92 1.69 -6.05 3.30
CA THR A 92 0.68 -6.97 3.82
C THR A 92 0.62 -8.27 3.03
N TYR A 93 0.64 -8.18 1.69
CA TYR A 93 0.44 -9.33 0.80
C TYR A 93 1.73 -9.83 0.14
N ALA A 94 2.89 -9.29 0.51
CA ALA A 94 4.18 -9.62 -0.09
C ALA A 94 4.14 -9.57 -1.63
N LEU A 95 3.55 -8.49 -2.19
CA LEU A 95 3.32 -8.37 -3.62
C LEU A 95 4.66 -8.29 -4.38
N PRO A 96 4.84 -9.07 -5.46
CA PRO A 96 6.10 -9.10 -6.18
C PRO A 96 6.33 -7.81 -6.98
N LEU A 97 7.45 -7.15 -6.73
CA LEU A 97 7.88 -5.94 -7.43
C LEU A 97 9.31 -6.09 -7.93
N SER A 98 9.68 -5.27 -8.92
CA SER A 98 11.07 -5.07 -9.31
C SER A 98 11.87 -4.39 -8.20
N ASP A 99 13.19 -4.57 -8.18
CA ASP A 99 14.07 -4.00 -7.16
C ASP A 99 13.89 -2.48 -6.99
N ALA A 100 13.75 -1.75 -8.11
CA ALA A 100 13.56 -0.30 -8.09
C ALA A 100 12.22 0.10 -7.46
N CYS A 101 11.14 -0.63 -7.74
CA CYS A 101 9.83 -0.40 -7.15
C CYS A 101 9.80 -0.82 -5.69
N GLN A 102 10.48 -1.89 -5.32
CA GLN A 102 10.63 -2.30 -3.92
C GLN A 102 11.41 -1.27 -3.12
N ALA A 103 12.52 -0.75 -3.65
CA ALA A 103 13.29 0.32 -3.01
C ALA A 103 12.44 1.59 -2.77
N TYR A 104 11.54 1.92 -3.70
CA TYR A 104 10.59 3.02 -3.50
C TYR A 104 9.59 2.73 -2.37
N VAL A 105 9.03 1.53 -2.31
CA VAL A 105 8.16 1.09 -1.19
C VAL A 105 8.90 1.19 0.13
N ASP A 106 10.13 0.68 0.20
CA ASP A 106 10.96 0.72 1.42
C ASP A 106 11.23 2.18 1.84
N THR A 107 11.49 3.07 0.87
CA THR A 107 11.65 4.51 1.11
C THR A 107 10.39 5.12 1.72
N LEU A 108 9.19 4.81 1.19
CA LEU A 108 7.93 5.28 1.75
C LEU A 108 7.70 4.76 3.17
N LEU A 109 7.85 3.45 3.37
CA LEU A 109 7.62 2.81 4.68
C LEU A 109 8.61 3.29 5.75
N ALA A 110 9.82 3.74 5.36
CA ALA A 110 10.82 4.31 6.26
C ALA A 110 10.53 5.76 6.69
N LEU A 111 9.59 6.46 6.05
CA LEU A 111 9.25 7.82 6.43
C LEU A 111 8.74 7.89 7.88
N PRO A 112 9.18 8.87 8.70
CA PRO A 112 8.70 9.01 10.07
C PRO A 112 7.17 9.08 10.19
N SER A 113 6.49 9.75 9.25
CA SER A 113 5.02 9.83 9.21
C SER A 113 4.36 8.48 8.92
N MET A 114 4.96 7.66 8.05
CA MET A 114 4.46 6.32 7.75
C MET A 114 4.67 5.38 8.93
N GLN A 115 5.81 5.49 9.61
CA GLN A 115 6.09 4.74 10.83
C GLN A 115 5.13 5.11 11.95
N ALA A 116 4.86 6.40 12.16
CA ALA A 116 3.88 6.87 13.14
C ALA A 116 2.48 6.32 12.83
N TRP A 117 2.03 6.44 11.58
CA TRP A 117 0.74 5.88 11.14
C TRP A 117 0.65 4.36 11.38
N TYR A 118 1.73 3.64 11.02
CA TYR A 118 1.79 2.19 11.26
C TYR A 118 1.67 1.84 12.75
N GLN A 119 2.45 2.51 13.59
CA GLN A 119 2.44 2.28 15.05
C GLN A 119 1.10 2.60 15.69
N ASP A 120 0.41 3.65 15.23
CA ASP A 120 -0.89 4.02 15.74
C ASP A 120 -1.96 3.02 15.29
N ALA A 121 -1.93 2.58 14.02
CA ALA A 121 -2.82 1.54 13.50
C ALA A 121 -2.68 0.20 14.26
N LEU A 122 -1.47 -0.17 14.69
CA LEU A 122 -1.26 -1.38 15.49
C LEU A 122 -1.89 -1.30 16.90
N LYS A 123 -2.03 -0.09 17.43
CA LYS A 123 -2.56 0.15 18.79
C LYS A 123 -4.06 0.35 18.83
N GLU A 124 -4.73 0.47 17.69
CA GLU A 124 -6.17 0.66 17.64
C GLU A 124 -6.89 -0.41 18.47
N PRO A 125 -7.84 -0.01 19.35
CA PRO A 125 -8.49 -0.93 20.27
C PRO A 125 -9.68 -1.68 19.67
N TRP A 126 -10.03 -1.39 18.42
CA TRP A 126 -11.16 -1.97 17.71
C TRP A 126 -10.71 -2.73 16.45
N LEU A 127 -11.57 -3.63 16.00
CA LEU A 127 -11.48 -4.36 14.73
C LEU A 127 -12.71 -4.00 13.89
N GLU A 128 -12.58 -4.10 12.56
CA GLU A 128 -13.70 -3.95 11.62
C GLU A 128 -13.95 -5.31 10.93
N PRO A 129 -14.89 -6.12 11.45
CA PRO A 129 -15.05 -7.51 11.03
C PRO A 129 -15.32 -7.70 9.53
N VAL A 130 -16.07 -6.77 8.91
CA VAL A 130 -16.38 -6.85 7.48
C VAL A 130 -15.13 -6.62 6.66
N HIS A 131 -14.38 -5.56 6.98
CA HIS A 131 -13.13 -5.26 6.30
C HIS A 131 -12.06 -6.34 6.55
N ASP A 132 -11.99 -6.87 7.78
CA ASP A 132 -11.08 -7.97 8.13
C ASP A 132 -11.39 -9.26 7.33
N ALA A 133 -12.66 -9.53 7.09
CA ALA A 133 -13.07 -10.64 6.21
C ALA A 133 -12.65 -10.39 4.75
N ASP A 134 -12.82 -9.17 4.24
CA ASP A 134 -12.38 -8.78 2.89
C ASP A 134 -10.86 -8.92 2.73
N VAL A 135 -10.08 -8.55 3.75
CA VAL A 135 -8.60 -8.70 3.75
C VAL A 135 -8.17 -10.14 3.56
N LEU A 136 -8.95 -11.11 4.05
CA LEU A 136 -8.66 -12.54 3.97
C LEU A 136 -9.40 -13.25 2.82
N ALA A 137 -10.24 -12.55 2.05
CA ALA A 137 -11.07 -13.17 1.01
C ALA A 137 -10.26 -13.88 -0.08
N PHE A 138 -9.04 -13.43 -0.35
CA PHE A 138 -8.15 -13.97 -1.40
C PHE A 138 -6.86 -14.58 -0.86
N GLY A 139 -6.75 -14.80 0.45
CA GLY A 139 -5.53 -15.30 1.06
C GLY A 139 -5.72 -15.86 2.46
N ALA A 140 -4.66 -16.45 2.99
CA ALA A 140 -4.61 -16.98 4.36
C ALA A 140 -3.83 -16.01 5.26
N LEU A 141 -4.32 -15.82 6.48
CA LEU A 141 -3.63 -15.03 7.52
C LEU A 141 -2.31 -15.73 7.89
N VAL A 142 -1.21 -15.00 7.77
CA VAL A 142 0.12 -15.45 8.20
C VAL A 142 0.45 -14.90 9.58
N GLN A 143 0.13 -13.62 9.82
CA GLN A 143 0.41 -12.94 11.09
C GLN A 143 -0.59 -11.81 11.31
N ASP A 144 -1.02 -11.62 12.56
CA ASP A 144 -1.75 -10.45 13.02
C ASP A 144 -0.97 -9.79 14.17
N GLN A 145 -0.59 -8.52 13.96
CA GLN A 145 0.21 -7.72 14.89
C GLN A 145 -0.63 -6.67 15.62
N ARG A 146 -1.93 -6.60 15.34
CA ARG A 146 -2.82 -5.58 15.91
C ARG A 146 -3.10 -5.86 17.39
N ALA A 147 -3.02 -4.84 18.23
CA ALA A 147 -3.25 -4.94 19.67
C ALA A 147 -4.66 -5.47 20.01
N ALA A 148 -5.67 -5.13 19.20
CA ALA A 148 -7.04 -5.60 19.38
C ALA A 148 -7.21 -7.10 19.16
N ALA A 149 -6.46 -7.68 18.18
CA ALA A 149 -6.49 -9.11 17.91
C ALA A 149 -5.72 -9.94 18.95
N LEU A 150 -4.79 -9.32 19.67
CA LEU A 150 -4.00 -9.98 20.71
C LEU A 150 -4.71 -10.01 22.09
N LYS A 151 -5.84 -9.33 22.23
CA LYS A 151 -6.62 -9.37 23.47
C LYS A 151 -7.47 -10.64 23.53
N PRO A 152 -7.54 -11.32 24.67
CA PRO A 152 -8.48 -12.41 24.84
C PRO A 152 -9.92 -11.90 24.66
N PRO A 153 -10.84 -12.71 24.11
CA PRO A 153 -12.23 -12.32 24.00
C PRO A 153 -12.78 -11.93 25.36
N ALA A 154 -13.58 -10.86 25.40
CA ALA A 154 -14.26 -10.45 26.63
C ALA A 154 -15.12 -11.62 27.15
N PRO A 155 -15.19 -11.86 28.47
CA PRO A 155 -16.06 -12.89 29.03
C PRO A 155 -17.50 -12.62 28.59
N SER A 156 -18.20 -13.66 28.13
CA SER A 156 -19.61 -13.57 27.76
C SER A 156 -20.40 -12.97 28.93
N PRO A 157 -21.32 -12.04 28.70
CA PRO A 157 -22.18 -11.54 29.81
C PRO A 157 -22.98 -12.69 30.39
N PRO A 158 -23.24 -12.64 31.68
CA PRO A 158 -23.96 -13.69 32.42
C PRO A 158 -25.41 -13.87 31.96
#